data_431db2842cc3c32305d64c9a45e1cc86
#
_entry.id   431db2842cc3c32305d64c9a45e1cc86
#
_cell.length_a   1.000
_cell.length_b   1.000
_cell.length_c   1.000
_cell.angle_alpha   90.00
_cell.angle_beta   90.00
_cell.angle_gamma   90.00
#
_symmetry.space_group_name_H-M   'P 1'
#
loop_
_entity.id
_entity.type
_entity.pdbx_description
1 polymer ?
#
loop_
_entity_poly.entity_id
_entity_poly.type
_entity_poly.pdbx_seq_one_letter_code
_entity_poly.pdbx_strand_id
1 'polypeptide(L)'
;MDRRSGRRPAPVTAPQARGNAPVPGADRLEIRRATTADADAVTDVYLASFHATYTFPLAHTDDQVRRWIHEAVVGVLETWVAVEGQRVVGMMVVGPGDLDQLYMAPDRLGVGIGRRLLEIAKERSPSGLSLYTFQVNDRARRFYERNGFIVQEYGDGTGNEEGQPDVRYAWHPA
;
A
#
# COMPACT_ATOMS: atom_id res chain seq x y z
N MET A 1 15.86 78.01 36.06
CA MET A 1 16.81 76.87 36.30
C MET A 1 15.97 75.64 36.54
N ASP A 2 15.75 74.89 35.54
CA ASP A 2 15.18 73.52 35.73
C ASP A 2 15.57 72.62 34.56
N ARG A 3 16.37 71.62 34.90
CA ARG A 3 16.91 70.65 33.94
C ARG A 3 15.95 69.43 33.83
N ARG A 4 15.14 69.40 32.82
CA ARG A 4 14.35 68.19 32.54
C ARG A 4 15.23 67.17 31.80
N SER A 5 15.57 66.09 32.50
CA SER A 5 16.23 64.91 31.93
C SER A 5 15.26 64.10 31.06
N GLY A 6 15.56 64.11 29.79
CA GLY A 6 14.84 63.23 28.81
C GLY A 6 15.22 61.74 28.98
N ARG A 7 14.31 60.94 29.45
CA ARG A 7 14.44 59.50 29.37
C ARG A 7 14.11 59.01 27.91
N ARG A 8 15.07 58.40 27.27
CA ARG A 8 14.84 57.64 26.03
C ARG A 8 13.97 56.44 26.34
N PRO A 9 12.95 56.09 25.52
CA PRO A 9 12.24 54.84 25.64
C PRO A 9 13.13 53.67 25.16
N ALA A 10 13.02 52.55 25.88
CA ALA A 10 13.70 51.32 25.55
C ALA A 10 13.18 50.71 24.22
N PRO A 11 14.01 49.98 23.45
CA PRO A 11 13.58 49.38 22.21
C PRO A 11 12.57 48.26 22.49
N VAL A 12 11.44 48.32 21.80
CA VAL A 12 10.41 47.27 21.80
C VAL A 12 10.98 46.07 21.05
N THR A 13 11.25 45.02 21.79
CA THR A 13 11.64 43.72 21.20
C THR A 13 10.46 43.15 20.45
N ALA A 14 10.58 42.96 19.11
CA ALA A 14 9.61 42.28 18.30
C ALA A 14 9.43 40.83 18.79
N PRO A 15 8.19 40.28 18.76
CA PRO A 15 7.97 38.88 19.12
C PRO A 15 8.69 38.00 18.13
N GLN A 16 9.59 37.16 18.63
CA GLN A 16 10.20 36.09 17.86
C GLN A 16 9.10 35.18 17.37
N ALA A 17 8.98 35.04 16.06
CA ALA A 17 8.17 33.99 15.43
C ALA A 17 8.63 32.63 16.00
N ARG A 18 7.76 32.02 16.77
CA ARG A 18 7.96 30.62 17.19
C ARG A 18 7.95 29.81 15.92
N GLY A 19 9.13 29.33 15.53
CA GLY A 19 9.28 28.34 14.51
C GLY A 19 8.37 27.16 14.86
N ASN A 20 7.45 26.88 13.96
CA ASN A 20 6.61 25.69 14.02
C ASN A 20 7.55 24.49 13.86
N ALA A 21 7.99 23.92 14.97
CA ALA A 21 8.70 22.65 14.93
C ALA A 21 7.77 21.63 14.27
N PRO A 22 8.23 20.88 13.25
CA PRO A 22 7.39 19.84 12.66
C PRO A 22 7.00 18.87 13.77
N VAL A 23 5.69 18.64 13.89
CA VAL A 23 5.13 17.65 14.81
C VAL A 23 5.73 16.30 14.44
N PRO A 24 6.47 15.59 15.32
CA PRO A 24 6.99 14.27 15.01
C PRO A 24 5.81 13.31 14.91
N GLY A 25 5.55 12.75 13.73
CA GLY A 25 4.61 11.65 13.54
C GLY A 25 3.39 11.89 12.64
N ALA A 26 3.27 13.03 11.97
CA ALA A 26 2.24 13.20 10.96
C ALA A 26 2.65 12.48 9.67
N ASP A 27 2.04 11.32 9.43
CA ASP A 27 1.71 10.73 8.14
C ASP A 27 2.83 10.56 7.08
N ARG A 28 4.04 10.26 7.47
CA ARG A 28 5.06 9.86 6.49
C ARG A 28 4.81 8.43 6.07
N LEU A 29 4.43 8.23 4.81
CA LEU A 29 4.33 6.90 4.22
C LEU A 29 5.70 6.23 4.16
N GLU A 30 5.84 5.12 4.86
CA GLU A 30 6.99 4.21 4.80
C GLU A 30 6.58 2.95 4.03
N ILE A 31 7.45 2.48 3.12
CA ILE A 31 7.31 1.16 2.51
C ILE A 31 8.51 0.33 2.90
N ARG A 32 8.27 -0.82 3.50
CA ARG A 32 9.30 -1.71 4.03
C ARG A 32 8.91 -3.19 3.92
N ARG A 33 9.87 -4.05 4.13
CA ARG A 33 9.60 -5.49 4.30
C ARG A 33 8.71 -5.70 5.52
N ALA A 34 7.74 -6.60 5.36
CA ALA A 34 6.92 -7.05 6.49
C ALA A 34 7.74 -7.90 7.45
N THR A 35 7.41 -7.80 8.71
CA THR A 35 7.89 -8.68 9.79
C THR A 35 6.74 -9.50 10.33
N THR A 36 7.03 -10.55 11.10
CA THR A 36 5.98 -11.37 11.72
C THR A 36 5.03 -10.58 12.62
N ALA A 37 5.48 -9.45 13.17
CA ALA A 37 4.62 -8.54 13.94
C ALA A 37 3.56 -7.82 13.09
N ASP A 38 3.72 -7.78 11.77
CA ASP A 38 2.77 -7.13 10.85
C ASP A 38 1.62 -8.08 10.42
N ALA A 39 1.68 -9.37 10.74
CA ALA A 39 0.80 -10.39 10.17
C ALA A 39 -0.69 -10.13 10.40
N ASP A 40 -1.08 -9.66 11.59
CA ASP A 40 -2.47 -9.27 11.88
C ASP A 40 -2.91 -8.07 11.03
N ALA A 41 -2.09 -7.03 10.97
CA ALA A 41 -2.40 -5.83 10.19
C ALA A 41 -2.44 -6.11 8.68
N VAL A 42 -1.56 -6.99 8.18
CA VAL A 42 -1.58 -7.48 6.78
C VAL A 42 -2.88 -8.24 6.51
N THR A 43 -3.31 -9.11 7.42
CA THR A 43 -4.59 -9.84 7.31
C THR A 43 -5.76 -8.86 7.24
N ASP A 44 -5.79 -7.87 8.13
CA ASP A 44 -6.87 -6.89 8.19
C ASP A 44 -6.98 -6.07 6.89
N VAL A 45 -5.84 -5.67 6.30
CA VAL A 45 -5.83 -4.99 4.99
C VAL A 45 -6.33 -5.91 3.88
N TYR A 46 -5.87 -7.16 3.85
CA TYR A 46 -6.31 -8.15 2.86
C TYR A 46 -7.83 -8.35 2.90
N LEU A 47 -8.38 -8.70 4.07
CA LEU A 47 -9.80 -8.96 4.26
C LEU A 47 -10.67 -7.72 4.00
N ALA A 48 -10.28 -6.56 4.55
CA ALA A 48 -11.02 -5.31 4.33
C ALA A 48 -11.07 -4.93 2.84
N SER A 49 -9.94 -5.08 2.14
CA SER A 49 -9.86 -4.80 0.71
C SER A 49 -10.72 -5.76 -0.12
N PHE A 50 -10.65 -7.06 0.18
CA PHE A 50 -11.43 -8.08 -0.52
C PHE A 50 -12.93 -7.84 -0.35
N HIS A 51 -13.40 -7.74 0.88
CA HIS A 51 -14.82 -7.54 1.20
C HIS A 51 -15.38 -6.20 0.69
N ALA A 52 -14.56 -5.16 0.59
CA ALA A 52 -14.97 -3.88 0.00
C ALA A 52 -15.02 -3.90 -1.54
N THR A 53 -14.30 -4.83 -2.18
CA THR A 53 -14.15 -4.88 -3.63
C THR A 53 -15.10 -5.88 -4.28
N TYR A 54 -15.32 -7.05 -3.66
CA TYR A 54 -16.03 -8.16 -4.26
C TYR A 54 -17.34 -8.47 -3.56
N THR A 55 -18.35 -8.87 -4.35
CA THR A 55 -19.68 -9.30 -3.84
C THR A 55 -19.78 -10.80 -3.65
N PHE A 56 -18.83 -11.56 -4.21
CA PHE A 56 -18.71 -13.00 -3.98
C PHE A 56 -17.83 -13.28 -2.74
N PRO A 57 -18.05 -14.41 -2.06
CA PRO A 57 -17.26 -14.73 -0.88
C PRO A 57 -15.84 -15.17 -1.25
N LEU A 58 -14.92 -15.05 -0.30
CA LEU A 58 -13.65 -15.78 -0.31
C LEU A 58 -13.92 -17.29 -0.30
N ALA A 59 -13.04 -18.06 -0.93
CA ALA A 59 -13.07 -19.53 -0.84
C ALA A 59 -12.78 -20.04 0.57
N HIS A 60 -12.13 -19.23 1.39
CA HIS A 60 -11.74 -19.54 2.76
C HIS A 60 -12.38 -18.59 3.76
N THR A 61 -12.58 -19.07 5.00
CA THR A 61 -13.04 -18.21 6.10
C THR A 61 -11.97 -17.20 6.52
N ASP A 62 -12.35 -16.10 7.15
CA ASP A 62 -11.43 -15.08 7.65
C ASP A 62 -10.36 -15.68 8.59
N ASP A 63 -10.73 -16.67 9.43
CA ASP A 63 -9.79 -17.37 10.29
C ASP A 63 -8.79 -18.23 9.51
N GLN A 64 -9.22 -18.86 8.42
CA GLN A 64 -8.31 -19.61 7.54
C GLN A 64 -7.35 -18.67 6.81
N VAL A 65 -7.84 -17.54 6.33
CA VAL A 65 -7.01 -16.49 5.70
C VAL A 65 -5.99 -15.97 6.72
N ARG A 66 -6.41 -15.67 7.96
CA ARG A 66 -5.51 -15.20 9.01
C ARG A 66 -4.40 -16.22 9.28
N ARG A 67 -4.76 -17.49 9.43
CA ARG A 67 -3.77 -18.55 9.62
C ARG A 67 -2.80 -18.65 8.46
N TRP A 68 -3.29 -18.63 7.22
CA TRP A 68 -2.46 -18.68 6.02
C TRP A 68 -1.48 -17.51 5.96
N ILE A 69 -1.93 -16.28 6.24
CA ILE A 69 -1.06 -15.12 6.25
C ILE A 69 0.04 -15.23 7.31
N HIS A 70 -0.29 -15.71 8.51
CA HIS A 70 0.68 -15.90 9.59
C HIS A 70 1.68 -17.01 9.33
N GLU A 71 1.25 -18.13 8.76
CA GLU A 71 2.07 -19.35 8.66
C GLU A 71 2.80 -19.46 7.31
N ALA A 72 2.21 -18.91 6.23
CA ALA A 72 2.70 -19.15 4.88
C ALA A 72 3.07 -17.88 4.10
N VAL A 73 2.65 -16.70 4.53
CA VAL A 73 2.89 -15.45 3.80
C VAL A 73 3.93 -14.60 4.51
N VAL A 74 3.58 -14.02 5.65
CA VAL A 74 4.47 -13.10 6.38
C VAL A 74 5.61 -13.86 7.05
N GLY A 75 6.84 -13.48 6.71
CA GLY A 75 8.04 -14.16 7.19
C GLY A 75 8.49 -15.36 6.35
N VAL A 76 7.66 -15.82 5.40
CA VAL A 76 7.99 -16.93 4.48
C VAL A 76 8.18 -16.39 3.05
N LEU A 77 7.21 -15.63 2.54
CA LEU A 77 7.26 -15.02 1.21
C LEU A 77 7.84 -13.60 1.27
N GLU A 78 8.26 -13.08 0.11
CA GLU A 78 8.71 -11.70 0.01
C GLU A 78 7.52 -10.73 0.13
N THR A 79 7.20 -10.38 1.36
CA THR A 79 6.06 -9.52 1.72
C THR A 79 6.52 -8.10 2.05
N TRP A 80 5.85 -7.11 1.48
CA TRP A 80 6.06 -5.68 1.70
C TRP A 80 4.81 -5.04 2.28
N VAL A 81 5.00 -4.05 3.13
CA VAL A 81 3.92 -3.25 3.72
C VAL A 81 4.14 -1.77 3.46
N ALA A 82 3.05 -1.07 3.23
CA ALA A 82 2.97 0.39 3.23
C ALA A 82 2.36 0.82 4.57
N VAL A 83 3.07 1.67 5.31
CA VAL A 83 2.72 2.07 6.68
C VAL A 83 2.60 3.59 6.75
N GLU A 84 1.48 4.09 7.25
CA GLU A 84 1.27 5.48 7.63
C GLU A 84 1.21 5.60 9.15
N GLY A 85 2.21 6.26 9.75
CA GLY A 85 2.35 6.28 11.21
C GLY A 85 2.57 4.88 11.78
N GLN A 86 1.56 4.33 12.43
CA GLN A 86 1.57 2.95 12.96
C GLN A 86 0.59 2.01 12.24
N ARG A 87 -0.09 2.50 11.20
CA ARG A 87 -1.12 1.75 10.49
C ARG A 87 -0.57 1.17 9.18
N VAL A 88 -0.70 -0.13 9.00
CA VAL A 88 -0.51 -0.77 7.69
C VAL A 88 -1.71 -0.38 6.81
N VAL A 89 -1.42 0.22 5.66
CA VAL A 89 -2.43 0.71 4.70
C VAL A 89 -2.34 0.03 3.34
N GLY A 90 -1.34 -0.81 3.14
CA GLY A 90 -1.17 -1.61 1.93
C GLY A 90 -0.24 -2.78 2.19
N MET A 91 -0.43 -3.84 1.43
CA MET A 91 0.41 -5.02 1.45
C MET A 91 0.68 -5.53 0.04
N MET A 92 1.82 -6.17 -0.15
CA MET A 92 2.22 -6.77 -1.40
C MET A 92 3.03 -8.03 -1.13
N VAL A 93 2.78 -9.07 -1.92
CA VAL A 93 3.62 -10.28 -1.98
C VAL A 93 4.15 -10.40 -3.40
N VAL A 94 5.47 -10.48 -3.53
CA VAL A 94 6.16 -10.62 -4.81
C VAL A 94 7.05 -11.85 -4.79
N GLY A 95 6.95 -12.65 -5.85
CA GLY A 95 7.79 -13.81 -6.11
C GLY A 95 8.70 -13.61 -7.32
N PRO A 96 9.49 -14.62 -7.71
CA PRO A 96 10.32 -14.55 -8.90
C PRO A 96 9.47 -14.44 -10.17
N GLY A 97 9.27 -13.21 -10.68
CA GLY A 97 8.49 -12.93 -11.87
C GLY A 97 6.98 -12.84 -11.68
N ASP A 98 6.49 -12.95 -10.44
CA ASP A 98 5.06 -12.89 -10.14
C ASP A 98 4.73 -11.88 -9.04
N LEU A 99 3.69 -11.07 -9.28
CA LEU A 99 3.02 -10.28 -8.25
C LEU A 99 1.84 -11.10 -7.74
N ASP A 100 2.06 -11.79 -6.61
CA ASP A 100 1.08 -12.73 -6.04
C ASP A 100 -0.08 -11.99 -5.37
N GLN A 101 0.23 -10.97 -4.56
CA GLN A 101 -0.77 -10.20 -3.82
C GLN A 101 -0.46 -8.69 -3.89
N LEU A 102 -1.48 -7.87 -4.07
CA LEU A 102 -1.41 -6.41 -3.91
C LEU A 102 -2.75 -5.87 -3.43
N TYR A 103 -2.83 -5.53 -2.16
CA TYR A 103 -4.04 -5.03 -1.52
C TYR A 103 -3.79 -3.71 -0.80
N MET A 104 -4.81 -2.85 -0.82
CA MET A 104 -4.79 -1.53 -0.18
C MET A 104 -5.97 -1.41 0.76
N ALA A 105 -5.79 -0.72 1.88
CA ALA A 105 -6.90 -0.31 2.72
C ALA A 105 -7.92 0.49 1.88
N PRO A 106 -9.24 0.21 2.00
CA PRO A 106 -10.26 0.83 1.14
C PRO A 106 -10.25 2.36 1.16
N ASP A 107 -9.94 2.96 2.31
CA ASP A 107 -9.84 4.41 2.50
C ASP A 107 -8.52 5.03 2.01
N ARG A 108 -7.61 4.22 1.47
CA ARG A 108 -6.31 4.65 0.92
C ARG A 108 -6.14 4.31 -0.57
N LEU A 109 -7.23 4.00 -1.22
CA LEU A 109 -7.23 3.78 -2.66
C LEU A 109 -7.07 5.11 -3.43
N GLY A 110 -6.29 5.11 -4.52
CA GLY A 110 -6.17 6.26 -5.42
C GLY A 110 -5.20 7.36 -4.99
N VAL A 111 -4.47 7.19 -3.89
CA VAL A 111 -3.49 8.17 -3.39
C VAL A 111 -2.04 7.83 -3.77
N GLY A 112 -1.83 6.87 -4.69
CA GLY A 112 -0.52 6.56 -5.26
C GLY A 112 0.29 5.50 -4.52
N ILE A 113 -0.17 4.98 -3.38
CA ILE A 113 0.56 3.97 -2.59
C ILE A 113 0.74 2.66 -3.39
N GLY A 114 -0.34 2.17 -4.01
CA GLY A 114 -0.29 0.96 -4.84
C GLY A 114 0.73 1.06 -5.98
N ARG A 115 0.87 2.23 -6.59
CA ARG A 115 1.89 2.47 -7.62
C ARG A 115 3.31 2.34 -7.05
N ARG A 116 3.57 2.90 -5.87
CA ARG A 116 4.89 2.79 -5.24
C ARG A 116 5.25 1.35 -4.89
N LEU A 117 4.28 0.55 -4.40
CA LEU A 117 4.47 -0.88 -4.18
C LEU A 117 4.75 -1.61 -5.51
N LEU A 118 4.00 -1.30 -6.56
CA LEU A 118 4.19 -1.91 -7.88
C LEU A 118 5.54 -1.58 -8.51
N GLU A 119 6.07 -0.38 -8.29
CA GLU A 119 7.42 0.01 -8.72
C GLU A 119 8.48 -0.88 -8.05
N ILE A 120 8.35 -1.15 -6.74
CA ILE A 120 9.22 -2.09 -6.02
C ILE A 120 9.09 -3.51 -6.62
N ALA A 121 7.88 -3.98 -6.91
CA ALA A 121 7.69 -5.29 -7.53
C ALA A 121 8.42 -5.40 -8.87
N LYS A 122 8.37 -4.36 -9.70
CA LYS A 122 9.11 -4.28 -10.97
C LYS A 122 10.62 -4.29 -10.78
N GLU A 123 11.14 -3.54 -9.81
CA GLU A 123 12.56 -3.55 -9.45
C GLU A 123 13.04 -4.93 -8.97
N ARG A 124 12.17 -5.67 -8.27
CA ARG A 124 12.46 -7.05 -7.81
C ARG A 124 12.38 -8.08 -8.93
N SER A 125 11.76 -7.76 -10.05
CA SER A 125 11.50 -8.65 -11.18
C SER A 125 12.00 -8.05 -12.49
N PRO A 126 13.33 -7.86 -12.65
CA PRO A 126 13.89 -7.15 -13.81
C PRO A 126 13.71 -7.86 -15.15
N SER A 127 13.32 -9.14 -15.15
CA SER A 127 13.04 -9.90 -16.38
C SER A 127 11.58 -9.84 -16.80
N GLY A 128 10.71 -9.22 -15.99
CA GLY A 128 9.28 -9.14 -16.22
C GLY A 128 8.47 -9.60 -15.01
N LEU A 129 7.20 -9.26 -15.01
CA LEU A 129 6.28 -9.51 -13.89
C LEU A 129 4.93 -9.91 -14.42
N SER A 130 4.35 -11.00 -13.92
CA SER A 130 2.99 -11.43 -14.22
C SER A 130 2.10 -11.34 -12.99
N LEU A 131 0.79 -11.28 -13.21
CA LEU A 131 -0.21 -11.27 -12.15
C LEU A 131 -1.57 -11.73 -12.66
N TYR A 132 -2.45 -12.08 -11.74
CA TYR A 132 -3.86 -12.32 -11.99
C TYR A 132 -4.73 -11.31 -11.24
N THR A 133 -5.86 -10.95 -11.82
CA THR A 133 -6.93 -10.22 -11.13
C THR A 133 -8.29 -10.67 -11.67
N PHE A 134 -9.35 -10.59 -10.87
CA PHE A 134 -10.68 -10.94 -11.35
C PHE A 134 -11.18 -9.95 -12.40
N GLN A 135 -11.85 -10.47 -13.43
CA GLN A 135 -12.36 -9.65 -14.54
C GLN A 135 -13.32 -8.55 -14.08
N VAL A 136 -14.07 -8.80 -13.02
CA VAL A 136 -15.00 -7.82 -12.40
C VAL A 136 -14.29 -6.66 -11.71
N ASN A 137 -12.98 -6.76 -11.45
CA ASN A 137 -12.23 -5.70 -10.81
C ASN A 137 -11.70 -4.69 -11.82
N ASP A 138 -12.59 -3.91 -12.41
CA ASP A 138 -12.26 -2.87 -13.38
C ASP A 138 -11.22 -1.85 -12.86
N ARG A 139 -11.22 -1.60 -11.55
CA ARG A 139 -10.26 -0.68 -10.94
C ARG A 139 -8.84 -1.23 -11.01
N ALA A 140 -8.64 -2.50 -10.61
CA ALA A 140 -7.34 -3.15 -10.68
C ALA A 140 -6.88 -3.29 -12.13
N ARG A 141 -7.77 -3.70 -13.04
CA ARG A 141 -7.46 -3.81 -14.46
C ARG A 141 -6.93 -2.50 -15.04
N ARG A 142 -7.66 -1.40 -14.87
CA ARG A 142 -7.22 -0.05 -15.29
C ARG A 142 -5.93 0.38 -14.61
N PHE A 143 -5.72 0.01 -13.34
CA PHE A 143 -4.49 0.31 -12.62
C PHE A 143 -3.29 -0.39 -13.27
N TYR A 144 -3.37 -1.68 -13.54
CA TYR A 144 -2.28 -2.43 -14.17
C TYR A 144 -2.01 -1.97 -15.59
N GLU A 145 -3.04 -1.75 -16.41
CA GLU A 145 -2.91 -1.24 -17.78
C GLU A 145 -2.21 0.13 -17.83
N ARG A 146 -2.56 1.06 -16.94
CA ARG A 146 -1.88 2.37 -16.82
C ARG A 146 -0.43 2.27 -16.36
N ASN A 147 -0.05 1.17 -15.73
CA ASN A 147 1.32 0.90 -15.30
C ASN A 147 2.07 -0.02 -16.27
N GLY A 148 1.59 -0.16 -17.51
CA GLY A 148 2.29 -0.84 -18.61
C GLY A 148 2.13 -2.35 -18.64
N PHE A 149 1.17 -2.91 -17.90
CA PHE A 149 0.82 -4.32 -18.01
C PHE A 149 -0.12 -4.55 -19.19
N ILE A 150 0.08 -5.67 -19.88
CA ILE A 150 -0.68 -6.07 -21.04
C ILE A 150 -1.40 -7.37 -20.74
N VAL A 151 -2.66 -7.46 -21.13
CA VAL A 151 -3.47 -8.69 -21.03
C VAL A 151 -2.78 -9.80 -21.83
N GLN A 152 -2.63 -10.95 -21.19
CA GLN A 152 -2.13 -12.18 -21.81
C GLN A 152 -3.25 -13.18 -22.08
N GLU A 153 -4.15 -13.33 -21.10
CA GLU A 153 -5.18 -14.36 -21.15
C GLU A 153 -6.39 -13.96 -20.30
N TYR A 154 -7.57 -14.39 -20.72
CA TYR A 154 -8.81 -14.35 -19.94
C TYR A 154 -9.17 -15.77 -19.50
N GLY A 155 -9.27 -15.99 -18.19
CA GLY A 155 -9.70 -17.25 -17.59
C GLY A 155 -11.21 -17.25 -17.29
N ASP A 156 -11.80 -18.41 -17.31
CA ASP A 156 -13.22 -18.62 -16.99
C ASP A 156 -13.50 -18.86 -15.50
N GLY A 157 -12.45 -18.85 -14.67
CA GLY A 157 -12.53 -19.09 -13.22
C GLY A 157 -12.31 -20.53 -12.80
N THR A 158 -12.19 -21.47 -13.74
CA THR A 158 -11.96 -22.90 -13.37
C THR A 158 -10.57 -23.13 -12.76
N GLY A 159 -9.65 -22.20 -12.94
CA GLY A 159 -8.28 -22.26 -12.44
C GLY A 159 -8.04 -21.60 -11.08
N ASN A 160 -9.05 -20.98 -10.48
CA ASN A 160 -8.93 -20.33 -9.16
C ASN A 160 -9.97 -20.83 -8.15
N GLU A 161 -9.69 -20.64 -6.87
CA GLU A 161 -10.50 -21.20 -5.77
C GLU A 161 -11.86 -20.53 -5.62
N GLU A 162 -12.01 -19.26 -6.00
CA GLU A 162 -13.26 -18.53 -5.99
C GLU A 162 -14.19 -18.89 -7.14
N GLY A 163 -13.70 -19.60 -8.17
CA GLY A 163 -14.47 -19.95 -9.36
C GLY A 163 -14.92 -18.72 -10.15
N GLN A 164 -14.20 -17.61 -10.07
CA GLN A 164 -14.56 -16.35 -10.70
C GLN A 164 -13.68 -16.07 -11.92
N PRO A 165 -14.25 -15.60 -13.04
CA PRO A 165 -13.48 -15.23 -14.21
C PRO A 165 -12.36 -14.25 -13.86
N ASP A 166 -11.14 -14.56 -14.31
CA ASP A 166 -9.94 -13.79 -14.08
C ASP A 166 -9.27 -13.35 -15.37
N VAL A 167 -8.24 -12.54 -15.23
CA VAL A 167 -7.40 -12.08 -16.34
C VAL A 167 -5.95 -12.07 -15.90
N ARG A 168 -5.11 -12.68 -16.72
CA ARG A 168 -3.66 -12.66 -16.55
C ARG A 168 -3.07 -11.46 -17.27
N TYR A 169 -2.23 -10.72 -16.57
CA TYR A 169 -1.44 -9.62 -17.09
C TYR A 169 0.05 -9.93 -17.03
N ALA A 170 0.80 -9.37 -17.98
CA ALA A 170 2.26 -9.35 -17.90
C ALA A 170 2.81 -7.95 -18.19
N TRP A 171 3.91 -7.63 -17.54
CA TRP A 171 4.74 -6.49 -17.79
C TRP A 171 6.16 -6.94 -18.11
N HIS A 172 6.76 -6.33 -19.12
CA HIS A 172 8.17 -6.51 -19.48
C HIS A 172 8.88 -5.16 -19.44
N PRO A 173 10.13 -5.11 -18.95
CA PRO A 173 10.94 -3.91 -19.04
C PRO A 173 11.15 -3.52 -20.50
N ALA A 174 11.30 -2.22 -20.75
CA ALA A 174 11.62 -1.67 -22.06
C ALA A 174 13.06 -1.98 -22.46
#